data_1bbfc1d88d23981cef8898038bb2ddf1
#
_entry.id   1bbfc1d88d23981cef8898038bb2ddf1
#
_cell.length_a   1.000
_cell.length_b   1.000
_cell.length_c   1.000
_cell.angle_alpha   90.00
_cell.angle_beta   90.00
_cell.angle_gamma   90.00
#
_symmetry.space_group_name_H-M   'P 1'
#
loop_
_entity.id
_entity.type
_entity.pdbx_description
1 polymer ?
#
loop_
_entity_poly.entity_id
_entity_poly.type
_entity_poly.pdbx_seq_one_letter_code
_entity_poly.pdbx_strand_id
1 'polypeptide(L)'
;MKLLISLSLIFSFVVSADGHETSEYKYEPDMNQAEYYIGHYNKGKDLEDLQDWYEKFAEWAEKQGSTYDNMTVALLTPYFHTDLTSIDVIWANNWPDQVEQYAGLEAWMSGGQKLLESLPVTNHTVTSTTQMVVSTPDSMEPGAMMMAVYSDCSLDEDVTLRTVYDSYKDFAIYAKSVGDTVGRKLIVPNAGYNGDADFVRLLYTSSISAMGVNGKLYWDEIAESEAGKNLTGFSCSNPREYVGMSMR
;
A
#
# COMPACT_ATOMS: atom_id res chain seq x y z
N MET A 1 -49.44 -64.18 21.61
CA MET A 1 -49.53 -62.82 21.08
C MET A 1 -48.59 -61.97 21.94
N LYS A 2 -47.29 -61.76 21.42
CA LYS A 2 -46.28 -61.04 22.18
C LYS A 2 -46.15 -59.65 21.52
N LEU A 3 -46.49 -58.63 22.36
CA LEU A 3 -46.39 -57.23 21.95
C LEU A 3 -44.96 -56.76 22.15
N LEU A 4 -44.25 -56.40 21.03
CA LEU A 4 -42.92 -55.78 21.03
C LEU A 4 -43.13 -54.27 21.12
N ILE A 5 -42.76 -53.67 22.26
CA ILE A 5 -42.68 -52.22 22.40
C ILE A 5 -41.30 -51.79 21.93
N SER A 6 -41.24 -51.07 20.79
CA SER A 6 -40.01 -50.44 20.27
C SER A 6 -39.81 -49.10 20.95
N LEU A 7 -38.75 -49.01 21.74
CA LEU A 7 -38.34 -47.77 22.44
C LEU A 7 -37.40 -46.99 21.48
N SER A 8 -37.92 -45.94 20.83
CA SER A 8 -37.12 -45.04 20.00
C SER A 8 -36.38 -44.01 20.88
N LEU A 9 -35.09 -44.18 21.04
CA LEU A 9 -34.21 -43.16 21.64
C LEU A 9 -34.03 -42.01 20.63
N ILE A 10 -34.61 -40.86 20.95
CA ILE A 10 -34.35 -39.60 20.26
C ILE A 10 -33.06 -39.05 20.85
N PHE A 11 -31.96 -39.15 20.11
CA PHE A 11 -30.73 -38.43 20.40
C PHE A 11 -30.87 -36.96 19.93
N SER A 12 -31.11 -36.05 20.86
CA SER A 12 -31.03 -34.62 20.63
C SER A 12 -29.56 -34.24 20.54
N PHE A 13 -29.07 -33.99 19.33
CA PHE A 13 -27.77 -33.31 19.12
C PHE A 13 -27.95 -31.85 19.53
N VAL A 14 -27.39 -31.47 20.68
CA VAL A 14 -27.13 -30.07 20.99
C VAL A 14 -25.96 -29.65 20.13
N VAL A 15 -26.23 -28.97 19.02
CA VAL A 15 -25.21 -28.22 18.28
C VAL A 15 -24.89 -27.01 19.15
N SER A 16 -23.78 -27.08 19.88
CA SER A 16 -23.16 -25.88 20.43
C SER A 16 -22.67 -25.06 19.22
N ALA A 17 -23.39 -24.02 18.86
CA ALA A 17 -22.83 -22.96 18.03
C ALA A 17 -21.75 -22.31 18.89
N ASP A 18 -20.47 -22.67 18.62
CA ASP A 18 -19.37 -21.86 19.04
C ASP A 18 -19.59 -20.48 18.42
N GLY A 19 -20.05 -19.56 19.25
CA GLY A 19 -20.08 -18.14 18.88
C GLY A 19 -18.64 -17.70 18.70
N HIS A 20 -18.17 -17.69 17.47
CA HIS A 20 -17.09 -16.78 17.12
C HIS A 20 -17.63 -15.39 17.50
N GLU A 21 -17.18 -14.85 18.62
CA GLU A 21 -17.21 -13.41 18.82
C GLU A 21 -16.40 -12.82 17.65
N THR A 22 -17.12 -12.43 16.60
CA THR A 22 -16.53 -11.53 15.60
C THR A 22 -16.22 -10.27 16.37
N SER A 23 -14.95 -10.04 16.69
CA SER A 23 -14.51 -8.74 17.17
C SER A 23 -15.00 -7.74 16.13
N GLU A 24 -15.97 -6.92 16.51
CA GLU A 24 -16.58 -5.95 15.62
C GLU A 24 -15.54 -4.84 15.42
N TYR A 25 -14.79 -4.94 14.35
CA TYR A 25 -13.84 -3.90 13.96
C TYR A 25 -14.62 -2.64 13.60
N LYS A 26 -14.08 -1.49 13.98
CA LYS A 26 -14.75 -0.21 13.80
C LYS A 26 -14.88 0.19 12.33
N TYR A 27 -13.87 -0.12 11.54
CA TYR A 27 -13.79 0.25 10.12
C TYR A 27 -13.45 -0.96 9.26
N GLU A 28 -14.08 -1.10 8.10
CA GLU A 28 -13.60 -2.01 7.06
C GLU A 28 -12.46 -1.34 6.26
N PRO A 29 -11.29 -1.98 6.13
CA PRO A 29 -10.20 -1.43 5.33
C PRO A 29 -10.57 -1.38 3.84
N ASP A 30 -10.34 -0.24 3.23
CA ASP A 30 -10.22 -0.14 1.78
C ASP A 30 -8.85 -0.72 1.39
N MET A 31 -8.85 -1.77 0.58
CA MET A 31 -7.65 -2.55 0.26
C MET A 31 -7.26 -2.33 -1.20
N ASN A 32 -5.96 -2.21 -1.45
CA ASN A 32 -5.42 -2.29 -2.80
C ASN A 32 -4.15 -3.15 -2.83
N GLN A 33 -3.71 -3.55 -4.02
CA GLN A 33 -2.45 -4.23 -4.22
C GLN A 33 -1.42 -3.26 -4.79
N ALA A 34 -0.14 -3.47 -4.47
CA ALA A 34 0.92 -2.72 -5.12
C ALA A 34 2.15 -3.58 -5.41
N GLU A 35 2.85 -3.21 -6.45
CA GLU A 35 4.12 -3.78 -6.85
C GLU A 35 5.18 -2.67 -6.84
N TYR A 36 6.33 -2.97 -6.27
CA TYR A 36 7.46 -2.07 -6.23
C TYR A 36 8.62 -2.69 -6.98
N TYR A 37 9.00 -2.10 -8.10
CA TYR A 37 10.16 -2.48 -8.90
C TYR A 37 11.29 -1.52 -8.55
N ILE A 38 12.28 -2.01 -7.83
CA ILE A 38 13.37 -1.23 -7.25
C ILE A 38 14.65 -1.52 -8.03
N GLY A 39 15.31 -0.48 -8.52
CA GLY A 39 16.49 -0.70 -9.37
C GLY A 39 17.39 0.51 -9.58
N HIS A 40 18.36 0.26 -10.45
CA HIS A 40 19.32 1.25 -10.91
C HIS A 40 19.16 1.52 -12.38
N TYR A 41 19.40 2.78 -12.80
CA TYR A 41 19.44 3.11 -14.21
C TYR A 41 20.59 2.37 -14.91
N ASN A 42 20.34 1.90 -16.10
CA ASN A 42 21.36 1.31 -16.96
C ASN A 42 22.37 2.38 -17.35
N LYS A 43 23.58 1.99 -17.73
CA LYS A 43 24.65 2.93 -18.05
C LYS A 43 24.21 3.99 -19.06
N GLY A 44 24.27 5.26 -18.64
CA GLY A 44 23.93 6.43 -19.47
C GLY A 44 22.44 6.64 -19.64
N LYS A 45 21.63 6.03 -18.76
CA LYS A 45 20.18 6.20 -18.64
C LYS A 45 19.83 6.97 -17.38
N ASP A 46 18.67 7.61 -17.37
CA ASP A 46 18.17 8.42 -16.26
C ASP A 46 16.63 8.41 -16.17
N LEU A 47 16.08 9.32 -15.39
CA LEU A 47 14.63 9.44 -15.18
C LEU A 47 13.90 9.80 -16.48
N GLU A 48 14.47 10.64 -17.34
CA GLU A 48 13.83 11.03 -18.60
C GLU A 48 13.70 9.82 -19.55
N ASP A 49 14.74 8.97 -19.64
CA ASP A 49 14.67 7.71 -20.40
C ASP A 49 13.55 6.78 -19.86
N LEU A 50 13.35 6.75 -18.52
CA LEU A 50 12.30 5.93 -17.92
C LEU A 50 10.91 6.51 -18.18
N GLN A 51 10.75 7.83 -18.19
CA GLN A 51 9.51 8.50 -18.58
C GLN A 51 9.17 8.25 -20.05
N ASP A 52 10.16 8.34 -20.95
CA ASP A 52 9.99 7.99 -22.37
C ASP A 52 9.62 6.50 -22.57
N TRP A 53 10.13 5.64 -21.69
CA TRP A 53 9.79 4.22 -21.71
C TRP A 53 8.36 4.01 -21.19
N TYR A 54 7.94 4.77 -20.17
CA TYR A 54 6.57 4.71 -19.65
C TYR A 54 5.54 5.02 -20.75
N GLU A 55 5.78 5.99 -21.61
CA GLU A 55 4.88 6.31 -22.72
C GLU A 55 4.65 5.08 -23.63
N LYS A 56 5.71 4.34 -23.94
CA LYS A 56 5.62 3.11 -24.73
C LYS A 56 4.88 1.99 -23.96
N PHE A 57 5.09 1.93 -22.66
CA PHE A 57 4.34 1.01 -21.80
C PHE A 57 2.86 1.37 -21.78
N ALA A 58 2.50 2.64 -21.64
CA ALA A 58 1.12 3.12 -21.64
C ALA A 58 0.41 2.78 -22.97
N GLU A 59 1.05 3.05 -24.11
CA GLU A 59 0.55 2.66 -25.43
C GLU A 59 0.37 1.14 -25.59
N TRP A 60 1.22 0.34 -24.98
CA TRP A 60 1.09 -1.10 -24.98
C TRP A 60 -0.05 -1.53 -24.06
N ALA A 61 -0.17 -0.95 -22.87
CA ALA A 61 -1.20 -1.24 -21.88
C ALA A 61 -2.60 -0.96 -22.41
N GLU A 62 -2.81 0.15 -23.13
CA GLU A 62 -4.08 0.48 -23.78
C GLU A 62 -4.55 -0.60 -24.77
N LYS A 63 -3.63 -1.33 -25.40
CA LYS A 63 -3.94 -2.41 -26.34
C LYS A 63 -4.35 -3.72 -25.65
N GLN A 64 -4.23 -3.79 -24.32
CA GLN A 64 -4.63 -4.96 -23.52
C GLN A 64 -6.12 -4.91 -23.09
N GLY A 65 -6.92 -4.03 -23.70
CA GLY A 65 -8.31 -3.80 -23.30
C GLY A 65 -8.39 -3.14 -21.93
N SER A 66 -9.33 -3.57 -21.08
CA SER A 66 -9.54 -2.96 -19.76
C SER A 66 -8.55 -3.45 -18.67
N THR A 67 -7.59 -4.30 -19.00
CA THR A 67 -6.71 -4.95 -18.01
C THR A 67 -5.92 -3.95 -17.16
N TYR A 68 -5.55 -2.80 -17.74
CA TYR A 68 -4.74 -1.78 -17.06
C TYR A 68 -5.51 -0.50 -16.75
N ASP A 69 -6.83 -0.44 -16.98
CA ASP A 69 -7.61 0.81 -16.87
C ASP A 69 -7.58 1.42 -15.47
N ASN A 70 -7.58 0.59 -14.44
CA ASN A 70 -7.62 1.00 -13.04
C ASN A 70 -6.24 1.00 -12.35
N MET A 71 -5.19 0.58 -13.05
CA MET A 71 -3.84 0.62 -12.50
C MET A 71 -3.31 2.05 -12.48
N THR A 72 -2.73 2.47 -11.36
CA THR A 72 -1.98 3.72 -11.26
C THR A 72 -0.50 3.47 -11.12
N VAL A 73 0.32 4.39 -11.63
CA VAL A 73 1.79 4.30 -11.65
C VAL A 73 2.41 5.53 -11.03
N ALA A 74 3.39 5.34 -10.17
CA ALA A 74 4.27 6.40 -9.69
C ALA A 74 5.74 6.02 -9.88
N LEU A 75 6.56 6.99 -10.27
CA LEU A 75 8.02 6.90 -10.25
C LEU A 75 8.53 7.64 -9.01
N LEU A 76 9.36 6.99 -8.19
CA LEU A 76 9.88 7.54 -6.94
C LEU A 76 11.40 7.56 -6.99
N THR A 77 12.01 8.72 -6.72
CA THR A 77 13.46 8.91 -6.62
C THR A 77 13.84 9.17 -5.17
N PRO A 78 14.81 8.46 -4.57
CA PRO A 78 15.21 8.67 -3.18
C PRO A 78 15.76 10.09 -2.99
N TYR A 79 15.38 10.75 -1.89
CA TYR A 79 15.82 12.09 -1.56
C TYR A 79 16.45 12.17 -0.16
N PHE A 80 15.66 12.05 0.91
CA PHE A 80 16.19 11.90 2.26
C PHE A 80 16.29 10.40 2.59
N HIS A 81 17.46 9.85 2.33
CA HIS A 81 17.74 8.43 2.43
C HIS A 81 19.12 8.19 3.03
N THR A 82 19.28 7.12 3.83
CA THR A 82 20.56 6.80 4.48
C THR A 82 21.67 6.38 3.52
N ASP A 83 21.28 5.82 2.37
CA ASP A 83 22.20 5.39 1.32
C ASP A 83 21.59 5.66 -0.07
N LEU A 84 21.96 6.79 -0.67
CA LEU A 84 21.50 7.19 -2.00
C LEU A 84 22.11 6.35 -3.14
N THR A 85 23.08 5.48 -2.82
CA THR A 85 23.69 4.59 -3.84
C THR A 85 22.99 3.24 -3.94
N SER A 86 22.09 2.93 -3.01
CA SER A 86 21.38 1.65 -2.97
C SER A 86 20.23 1.54 -3.96
N ILE A 87 19.67 2.67 -4.41
CA ILE A 87 18.49 2.74 -5.27
C ILE A 87 18.57 4.03 -6.10
N ASP A 88 18.33 3.96 -7.41
CA ASP A 88 18.15 5.16 -8.23
C ASP A 88 16.67 5.50 -8.39
N VAL A 89 15.82 4.46 -8.54
CA VAL A 89 14.39 4.64 -8.80
C VAL A 89 13.58 3.46 -8.30
N ILE A 90 12.34 3.76 -7.91
CA ILE A 90 11.28 2.78 -7.66
C ILE A 90 10.14 3.08 -8.65
N TRP A 91 9.75 2.08 -9.42
CA TRP A 91 8.49 2.09 -10.16
C TRP A 91 7.44 1.40 -9.29
N ALA A 92 6.38 2.12 -8.94
CA ALA A 92 5.29 1.60 -8.11
C ALA A 92 4.00 1.50 -8.92
N ASN A 93 3.49 0.26 -9.10
CA ASN A 93 2.15 0.00 -9.61
C ASN A 93 1.19 -0.11 -8.42
N ASN A 94 0.01 0.48 -8.56
CA ASN A 94 -1.10 0.23 -7.63
C ASN A 94 -2.29 -0.32 -8.42
N TRP A 95 -2.87 -1.41 -7.92
CA TRP A 95 -3.99 -2.13 -8.51
C TRP A 95 -5.18 -2.11 -7.54
N PRO A 96 -6.41 -2.07 -8.02
CA PRO A 96 -7.58 -2.14 -7.14
C PRO A 96 -7.59 -3.41 -6.27
N ASP A 97 -7.25 -4.54 -6.87
CA ASP A 97 -7.23 -5.84 -6.20
C ASP A 97 -6.24 -6.83 -6.85
N GLN A 98 -6.18 -8.05 -6.28
CA GLN A 98 -5.32 -9.13 -6.78
C GLN A 98 -5.79 -9.68 -8.13
N VAL A 99 -7.07 -9.63 -8.46
CA VAL A 99 -7.59 -10.16 -9.73
C VAL A 99 -7.04 -9.32 -10.88
N GLU A 100 -7.16 -7.99 -10.76
CA GLU A 100 -6.61 -7.07 -11.76
C GLU A 100 -5.08 -7.13 -11.80
N GLN A 101 -4.39 -7.21 -10.66
CA GLN A 101 -2.94 -7.37 -10.58
C GLN A 101 -2.45 -8.59 -11.36
N TYR A 102 -3.03 -9.76 -11.12
CA TYR A 102 -2.58 -10.99 -11.78
C TYR A 102 -3.03 -11.07 -13.24
N ALA A 103 -4.14 -10.47 -13.62
CA ALA A 103 -4.52 -10.31 -15.02
C ALA A 103 -3.51 -9.41 -15.77
N GLY A 104 -3.07 -8.31 -15.14
CA GLY A 104 -1.99 -7.47 -15.67
C GLY A 104 -0.67 -8.23 -15.84
N LEU A 105 -0.29 -9.02 -14.83
CA LEU A 105 0.92 -9.85 -14.91
C LEU A 105 0.83 -10.87 -16.05
N GLU A 106 -0.31 -11.56 -16.23
CA GLU A 106 -0.51 -12.52 -17.31
C GLU A 106 -0.39 -11.85 -18.69
N ALA A 107 -1.01 -10.69 -18.88
CA ALA A 107 -0.89 -9.91 -20.11
C ALA A 107 0.56 -9.46 -20.36
N TRP A 108 1.28 -9.02 -19.32
CA TRP A 108 2.69 -8.64 -19.37
C TRP A 108 3.57 -9.82 -19.81
N MET A 109 3.42 -10.98 -19.18
CA MET A 109 4.19 -12.18 -19.51
C MET A 109 3.92 -12.69 -20.94
N SER A 110 2.71 -12.44 -21.46
CA SER A 110 2.31 -12.85 -22.80
C SER A 110 2.78 -11.89 -23.89
N GLY A 111 2.94 -10.59 -23.61
CA GLY A 111 3.16 -9.57 -24.64
C GLY A 111 4.19 -8.49 -24.32
N GLY A 112 4.69 -8.39 -23.09
CA GLY A 112 5.57 -7.32 -22.63
C GLY A 112 7.07 -7.51 -22.94
N GLN A 113 7.48 -8.67 -23.49
CA GLN A 113 8.91 -9.03 -23.64
C GLN A 113 9.74 -7.96 -24.38
N LYS A 114 9.21 -7.41 -25.48
CA LYS A 114 9.94 -6.39 -26.26
C LYS A 114 10.12 -5.08 -25.48
N LEU A 115 9.17 -4.73 -24.63
CA LEU A 115 9.28 -3.57 -23.74
C LEU A 115 10.32 -3.84 -22.66
N LEU A 116 10.28 -5.03 -22.05
CA LEU A 116 11.24 -5.42 -21.03
C LEU A 116 12.68 -5.36 -21.55
N GLU A 117 12.96 -5.75 -22.80
CA GLU A 117 14.28 -5.67 -23.43
C GLU A 117 14.78 -4.22 -23.57
N SER A 118 13.88 -3.26 -23.63
CA SER A 118 14.20 -1.82 -23.76
C SER A 118 14.11 -1.04 -22.45
N LEU A 119 13.81 -1.70 -21.33
CA LEU A 119 13.69 -1.04 -20.02
C LEU A 119 15.01 -0.39 -19.64
N PRO A 120 15.04 0.94 -19.35
CA PRO A 120 16.29 1.65 -19.03
C PRO A 120 16.76 1.43 -17.59
N VAL A 121 16.13 0.51 -16.85
CA VAL A 121 16.40 0.18 -15.44
C VAL A 121 16.67 -1.31 -15.31
N THR A 122 17.67 -1.65 -14.49
CA THR A 122 17.87 -3.02 -14.00
C THR A 122 17.28 -3.11 -12.59
N ASN A 123 16.15 -3.83 -12.46
CA ASN A 123 15.52 -4.08 -11.16
C ASN A 123 16.32 -5.15 -10.40
N HIS A 124 16.70 -4.87 -9.16
CA HIS A 124 17.32 -5.84 -8.25
C HIS A 124 16.35 -6.38 -7.20
N THR A 125 15.20 -5.74 -7.02
CA THR A 125 14.14 -6.19 -6.11
C THR A 125 12.78 -5.88 -6.73
N VAL A 126 11.87 -6.85 -6.63
CA VAL A 126 10.47 -6.68 -6.95
C VAL A 126 9.65 -7.20 -5.78
N THR A 127 8.82 -6.34 -5.21
CA THR A 127 7.99 -6.68 -4.05
C THR A 127 6.53 -6.52 -4.38
N SER A 128 5.72 -7.53 -4.05
CA SER A 128 4.26 -7.46 -4.08
C SER A 128 3.74 -7.22 -2.67
N THR A 129 2.74 -6.36 -2.53
CA THR A 129 2.19 -5.95 -1.23
C THR A 129 0.68 -5.81 -1.27
N THR A 130 0.05 -6.02 -0.12
CA THR A 130 -1.33 -5.61 0.15
C THR A 130 -1.30 -4.32 0.96
N GLN A 131 -2.11 -3.35 0.60
CA GLN A 131 -2.14 -2.04 1.26
C GLN A 131 -3.52 -1.77 1.84
N MET A 132 -3.57 -1.36 3.11
CA MET A 132 -4.77 -0.88 3.78
C MET A 132 -4.78 0.65 3.71
N VAL A 133 -5.75 1.23 3.00
CA VAL A 133 -5.86 2.68 2.83
C VAL A 133 -6.50 3.32 4.05
N VAL A 134 -5.72 4.10 4.78
CA VAL A 134 -6.19 4.84 5.97
C VAL A 134 -6.79 6.18 5.56
N SER A 135 -6.08 6.95 4.71
CA SER A 135 -6.55 8.19 4.11
C SER A 135 -5.96 8.38 2.71
N THR A 136 -6.63 9.15 1.88
CA THR A 136 -6.15 9.57 0.57
C THR A 136 -5.82 11.06 0.58
N PRO A 137 -4.77 11.50 -0.12
CA PRO A 137 -4.48 12.93 -0.31
C PRO A 137 -5.53 13.56 -1.26
N ASP A 138 -5.38 14.84 -1.52
CA ASP A 138 -6.07 15.48 -2.64
C ASP A 138 -5.68 14.79 -3.95
N SER A 139 -6.53 14.91 -4.98
CA SER A 139 -6.28 14.30 -6.28
C SER A 139 -4.92 14.71 -6.85
N MET A 140 -4.24 13.75 -7.46
CA MET A 140 -3.00 13.96 -8.18
C MET A 140 -3.25 13.80 -9.68
N GLU A 141 -2.89 14.82 -10.45
CA GLU A 141 -2.93 14.73 -11.90
C GLU A 141 -1.70 14.00 -12.43
N PRO A 142 -1.77 13.32 -13.57
CA PRO A 142 -0.59 12.78 -14.23
C PRO A 142 0.48 13.86 -14.46
N GLY A 143 1.73 13.55 -14.15
CA GLY A 143 2.85 14.50 -14.15
C GLY A 143 2.99 15.32 -12.87
N ALA A 144 2.05 15.25 -11.92
CA ALA A 144 2.16 15.95 -10.65
C ALA A 144 3.30 15.38 -9.80
N MET A 145 4.10 16.29 -9.24
CA MET A 145 5.15 15.92 -8.28
C MET A 145 4.52 15.62 -6.92
N MET A 146 4.98 14.55 -6.29
CA MET A 146 4.51 14.09 -4.99
C MET A 146 5.68 13.87 -4.02
N MET A 147 5.37 13.75 -2.74
CA MET A 147 6.31 13.30 -1.71
C MET A 147 5.77 12.02 -1.08
N ALA A 148 6.65 11.05 -0.87
CA ALA A 148 6.32 9.79 -0.21
C ALA A 148 7.35 9.47 0.88
N VAL A 149 6.87 9.06 2.06
CA VAL A 149 7.70 8.68 3.22
C VAL A 149 7.33 7.26 3.64
N TYR A 150 8.28 6.35 3.54
CA TYR A 150 8.12 4.97 4.00
C TYR A 150 8.87 4.79 5.32
N SER A 151 8.23 4.11 6.28
CA SER A 151 8.86 3.76 7.55
C SER A 151 8.58 2.30 7.89
N ASP A 152 9.59 1.59 8.39
CA ASP A 152 9.45 0.21 8.86
C ASP A 152 8.82 0.22 10.25
N CYS A 153 7.73 -0.53 10.45
CA CYS A 153 6.97 -0.48 11.69
C CYS A 153 6.82 -1.88 12.30
N SER A 154 6.88 -1.91 13.63
CA SER A 154 6.63 -3.10 14.45
C SER A 154 5.41 -2.88 15.33
N LEU A 155 4.61 -3.93 15.47
CA LEU A 155 3.47 -3.95 16.39
C LEU A 155 3.95 -4.11 17.83
N ASP A 156 3.24 -3.50 18.76
CA ASP A 156 3.44 -3.76 20.18
C ASP A 156 2.92 -5.18 20.54
N GLU A 157 3.37 -5.73 21.68
CA GLU A 157 2.93 -7.04 22.16
C GLU A 157 1.39 -7.09 22.27
N ASP A 158 0.79 -8.18 21.82
CA ASP A 158 -0.65 -8.43 21.83
C ASP A 158 -1.51 -7.46 20.99
N VAL A 159 -0.88 -6.60 20.16
CA VAL A 159 -1.59 -5.69 19.24
C VAL A 159 -1.66 -6.29 17.84
N THR A 160 -2.81 -6.20 17.21
CA THR A 160 -3.00 -6.64 15.82
C THR A 160 -2.94 -5.46 14.85
N LEU A 161 -2.52 -5.72 13.61
CA LEU A 161 -2.54 -4.69 12.56
C LEU A 161 -3.96 -4.12 12.35
N ARG A 162 -4.98 -4.95 12.56
CA ARG A 162 -6.37 -4.55 12.42
C ARG A 162 -6.79 -3.53 13.49
N THR A 163 -6.31 -3.70 14.73
CA THR A 163 -6.52 -2.73 15.82
C THR A 163 -5.78 -1.41 15.52
N VAL A 164 -4.55 -1.51 15.01
CA VAL A 164 -3.78 -0.33 14.56
C VAL A 164 -4.51 0.40 13.44
N TYR A 165 -5.08 -0.32 12.48
CA TYR A 165 -5.86 0.31 11.41
C TYR A 165 -7.02 1.15 11.94
N ASP A 166 -7.79 0.61 12.89
CA ASP A 166 -8.94 1.33 13.46
C ASP A 166 -8.52 2.60 14.19
N SER A 167 -7.48 2.54 15.04
CA SER A 167 -6.95 3.71 15.73
C SER A 167 -6.34 4.74 14.77
N TYR A 168 -5.65 4.26 13.72
CA TYR A 168 -5.06 5.15 12.73
C TYR A 168 -6.11 5.80 11.82
N LYS A 169 -7.23 5.11 11.58
CA LYS A 169 -8.39 5.68 10.87
C LYS A 169 -9.04 6.80 11.67
N ASP A 170 -9.23 6.61 12.99
CA ASP A 170 -9.70 7.68 13.90
C ASP A 170 -8.77 8.89 13.87
N PHE A 171 -7.47 8.65 13.98
CA PHE A 171 -6.45 9.69 13.84
C PHE A 171 -6.59 10.45 12.51
N ALA A 172 -6.68 9.73 11.39
CA ALA A 172 -6.77 10.34 10.07
C ALA A 172 -8.05 11.15 9.86
N ILE A 173 -9.18 10.70 10.42
CA ILE A 173 -10.44 11.44 10.40
C ILE A 173 -10.29 12.77 11.16
N TYR A 174 -9.70 12.73 12.37
CA TYR A 174 -9.42 13.95 13.12
C TYR A 174 -8.45 14.87 12.36
N ALA A 175 -7.32 14.35 11.90
CA ALA A 175 -6.33 15.12 11.16
C ALA A 175 -6.95 15.84 9.95
N LYS A 176 -7.78 15.13 9.17
CA LYS A 176 -8.52 15.73 8.05
C LYS A 176 -9.46 16.83 8.49
N SER A 177 -10.09 16.72 9.65
CA SER A 177 -11.02 17.74 10.19
C SER A 177 -10.33 19.06 10.52
N VAL A 178 -9.02 19.04 10.77
CA VAL A 178 -8.21 20.24 11.04
C VAL A 178 -7.38 20.69 9.82
N GLY A 179 -7.61 20.08 8.65
CA GLY A 179 -7.02 20.51 7.37
C GLY A 179 -5.85 19.68 6.87
N ASP A 180 -5.56 18.52 7.47
CA ASP A 180 -4.53 17.61 6.98
C ASP A 180 -4.95 16.97 5.65
N THR A 181 -4.02 16.91 4.69
CA THR A 181 -4.22 16.36 3.34
C THR A 181 -3.29 15.19 3.04
N VAL A 182 -2.67 14.58 4.06
CA VAL A 182 -1.77 13.43 3.89
C VAL A 182 -2.56 12.16 3.57
N GLY A 183 -2.17 11.49 2.51
CA GLY A 183 -2.53 10.10 2.26
C GLY A 183 -1.72 9.17 3.18
N ARG A 184 -2.36 8.14 3.71
CA ARG A 184 -1.76 7.17 4.65
C ARG A 184 -2.14 5.76 4.26
N LYS A 185 -1.16 4.87 4.25
CA LYS A 185 -1.39 3.44 4.03
C LYS A 185 -0.57 2.61 5.02
N LEU A 186 -1.11 1.46 5.39
CA LEU A 186 -0.38 0.38 6.05
C LEU A 186 -0.11 -0.68 4.99
N ILE A 187 1.16 -0.96 4.72
CA ILE A 187 1.61 -1.85 3.64
C ILE A 187 2.07 -3.16 4.27
N VAL A 188 1.43 -4.25 3.88
CA VAL A 188 1.80 -5.61 4.28
C VAL A 188 2.52 -6.28 3.12
N PRO A 189 3.79 -6.66 3.27
CA PRO A 189 4.52 -7.38 2.23
C PRO A 189 3.92 -8.78 1.99
N ASN A 190 3.67 -9.12 0.72
CA ASN A 190 3.20 -10.46 0.34
C ASN A 190 4.36 -11.34 -0.15
N ALA A 191 5.21 -10.80 -1.05
CA ALA A 191 6.34 -11.50 -1.63
C ALA A 191 7.48 -10.54 -2.02
N GLY A 192 8.70 -11.05 -2.11
CA GLY A 192 9.87 -10.27 -2.52
C GLY A 192 10.40 -9.31 -1.44
N TYR A 193 9.97 -9.44 -0.20
CA TYR A 193 10.41 -8.67 0.95
C TYR A 193 11.22 -9.55 1.90
N ASN A 194 12.32 -9.03 2.42
CA ASN A 194 13.23 -9.74 3.35
C ASN A 194 13.54 -8.93 4.62
N GLY A 195 12.79 -7.87 4.89
CA GLY A 195 12.92 -7.10 6.13
C GLY A 195 12.12 -7.71 7.28
N ASP A 196 12.33 -7.19 8.49
CA ASP A 196 11.75 -7.68 9.75
C ASP A 196 10.52 -6.86 10.20
N ALA A 197 10.07 -5.88 9.40
CA ALA A 197 8.93 -5.05 9.76
C ALA A 197 7.62 -5.84 9.68
N ASP A 198 6.74 -5.67 10.67
CA ASP A 198 5.38 -6.23 10.64
C ASP A 198 4.54 -5.59 9.53
N PHE A 199 4.79 -4.30 9.28
CA PHE A 199 4.23 -3.56 8.15
C PHE A 199 5.10 -2.34 7.83
N VAL A 200 4.89 -1.76 6.64
CA VAL A 200 5.51 -0.49 6.26
C VAL A 200 4.43 0.59 6.26
N ARG A 201 4.66 1.69 6.99
CA ARG A 201 3.79 2.85 6.94
C ARG A 201 4.20 3.75 5.78
N LEU A 202 3.23 4.10 4.94
CA LEU A 202 3.39 5.10 3.88
C LEU A 202 2.62 6.36 4.25
N LEU A 203 3.30 7.50 4.20
CA LEU A 203 2.71 8.84 4.16
C LEU A 203 3.00 9.43 2.77
N TYR A 204 2.01 10.01 2.11
CA TYR A 204 2.22 10.61 0.80
C TYR A 204 1.33 11.84 0.58
N THR A 205 1.78 12.74 -0.27
CA THR A 205 1.09 14.02 -0.52
C THR A 205 1.02 14.30 -2.02
N SER A 206 0.03 15.06 -2.44
CA SER A 206 -0.17 15.45 -3.85
C SER A 206 0.81 16.54 -4.35
N SER A 207 1.67 17.06 -3.47
CA SER A 207 2.79 17.93 -3.84
C SER A 207 3.88 17.87 -2.78
N ILE A 208 5.11 18.21 -3.16
CA ILE A 208 6.25 18.26 -2.22
C ILE A 208 5.99 19.27 -1.10
N SER A 209 5.48 20.44 -1.42
CA SER A 209 5.19 21.48 -0.44
C SER A 209 4.10 21.09 0.56
N ALA A 210 3.13 20.28 0.15
CA ALA A 210 2.09 19.80 1.03
C ALA A 210 2.66 18.95 2.18
N MET A 211 3.75 18.20 1.98
CA MET A 211 4.41 17.47 3.05
C MET A 211 4.89 18.41 4.18
N GLY A 212 5.50 19.55 3.82
CA GLY A 212 5.93 20.53 4.81
C GLY A 212 4.77 21.21 5.54
N VAL A 213 3.70 21.56 4.80
CA VAL A 213 2.50 22.19 5.41
C VAL A 213 1.86 21.24 6.42
N ASN A 214 1.64 19.98 6.03
CA ASN A 214 1.05 18.98 6.91
C ASN A 214 1.99 18.61 8.08
N GLY A 215 3.30 18.59 7.86
CA GLY A 215 4.28 18.38 8.93
C GLY A 215 4.19 19.48 10.00
N LYS A 216 4.04 20.75 9.58
CA LYS A 216 3.82 21.86 10.54
C LYS A 216 2.48 21.70 11.27
N LEU A 217 1.40 21.42 10.55
CA LEU A 217 0.07 21.20 11.13
C LEU A 217 0.08 20.05 12.17
N TYR A 218 0.81 18.97 11.88
CA TYR A 218 0.96 17.85 12.81
C TYR A 218 1.52 18.30 14.16
N TRP A 219 2.61 19.08 14.16
CA TRP A 219 3.23 19.54 15.40
C TRP A 219 2.44 20.64 16.11
N ASP A 220 1.77 21.52 15.38
CA ASP A 220 1.02 22.64 15.96
C ASP A 220 -0.31 22.19 16.58
N GLU A 221 -1.02 21.22 15.98
CA GLU A 221 -2.41 20.92 16.32
C GLU A 221 -2.71 19.43 16.57
N ILE A 222 -2.00 18.50 15.87
CA ILE A 222 -2.42 17.09 15.86
C ILE A 222 -1.68 16.29 16.95
N ALA A 223 -0.38 16.44 17.10
CA ALA A 223 0.45 15.61 17.97
C ALA A 223 -0.02 15.59 19.43
N GLU A 224 -0.42 16.75 19.96
CA GLU A 224 -0.90 16.89 21.34
C GLU A 224 -2.41 16.73 21.51
N SER A 225 -3.15 16.49 20.42
CA SER A 225 -4.58 16.20 20.46
C SER A 225 -4.85 14.83 21.09
N GLU A 226 -6.10 14.60 21.48
CA GLU A 226 -6.52 13.27 21.94
C GLU A 226 -6.32 12.19 20.87
N ALA A 227 -6.63 12.51 19.61
CA ALA A 227 -6.43 11.58 18.49
C ALA A 227 -4.95 11.27 18.26
N GLY A 228 -4.05 12.24 18.39
CA GLY A 228 -2.61 12.05 18.31
C GLY A 228 -2.07 11.15 19.42
N LYS A 229 -2.49 11.38 20.65
CA LYS A 229 -2.10 10.59 21.83
C LYS A 229 -2.66 9.19 21.85
N ASN A 230 -3.81 8.96 21.24
CA ASN A 230 -4.44 7.64 21.14
C ASN A 230 -3.92 6.80 19.98
N LEU A 231 -3.09 7.36 19.10
CA LEU A 231 -2.43 6.59 18.04
C LEU A 231 -1.24 5.82 18.63
N THR A 232 -1.52 4.63 19.12
CA THR A 232 -0.57 3.73 19.82
C THR A 232 -0.65 2.33 19.24
N GLY A 233 0.12 1.40 19.79
CA GLY A 233 0.10 -0.02 19.41
C GLY A 233 1.14 -0.39 18.36
N PHE A 234 1.96 0.55 17.93
CA PHE A 234 3.08 0.30 17.02
C PHE A 234 4.16 1.38 17.17
N SER A 235 5.35 1.04 16.74
CA SER A 235 6.47 1.97 16.60
C SER A 235 7.06 1.88 15.20
N CYS A 236 7.57 3.00 14.66
CA CYS A 236 8.18 3.03 13.33
C CYS A 236 9.59 3.60 13.39
N SER A 237 10.46 3.04 12.56
CA SER A 237 11.86 3.43 12.41
C SER A 237 12.23 3.58 10.93
N ASN A 238 13.48 3.94 10.65
CA ASN A 238 14.07 3.97 9.32
C ASN A 238 13.19 4.75 8.29
N PRO A 239 12.83 6.02 8.56
CA PRO A 239 12.09 6.82 7.58
C PRO A 239 12.94 7.06 6.34
N ARG A 240 12.34 6.84 5.16
CA ARG A 240 12.95 7.05 3.85
C ARG A 240 12.01 7.90 3.02
N GLU A 241 12.51 9.01 2.51
CA GLU A 241 11.71 9.98 1.77
C GLU A 241 12.08 9.97 0.29
N TYR A 242 11.05 10.01 -0.52
CA TYR A 242 11.17 9.97 -1.98
C TYR A 242 10.39 11.13 -2.60
N VAL A 243 11.02 11.79 -3.57
CA VAL A 243 10.30 12.66 -4.49
C VAL A 243 9.73 11.78 -5.59
N GLY A 244 8.47 11.90 -5.87
CA GLY A 244 7.78 11.09 -6.84
C GLY A 244 7.08 11.90 -7.92
N MET A 245 6.68 11.20 -8.97
CA MET A 245 5.81 11.71 -10.03
C MET A 245 4.70 10.69 -10.27
N SER A 246 3.45 11.16 -10.26
CA SER A 246 2.31 10.37 -10.72
C SER A 246 2.37 10.28 -12.24
N MET A 247 2.36 9.06 -12.77
CA MET A 247 2.39 8.84 -14.23
C MET A 247 0.99 8.56 -14.78
N ARG A 248 0.13 7.93 -13.94
CA ARG A 248 -1.24 7.56 -14.28
C ARG A 248 -2.11 7.52 -13.04
#